data_e128079802f08ad2bfc80e3e390d370e
#
_entry.id   e128079802f08ad2bfc80e3e390d370e
#
_cell.length_a   1.000
_cell.length_b   1.000
_cell.length_c   1.000
_cell.angle_alpha   90.00
_cell.angle_beta   90.00
_cell.angle_gamma   90.00
#
_symmetry.space_group_name_H-M   'P 1'
#
loop_
_entity.id
_entity.type
_entity.pdbx_description
1 polymer ?
#
loop_
_entity_poly.entity_id
_entity_poly.type
_entity_poly.pdbx_seq_one_letter_code
_entity_poly.pdbx_strand_id
1 'polypeptide(L)'
;CDTAKQAYRRVEQEKLLRGRHPDAIIAAAIYVACRVNRVPRTFPEVCALTSARKPQVARCFREMKDAFGLNATGSGSIDGADTSANVAAANAGTGGAAQLGLAVGASDLVARYCNHLGLDMSIVRVTEAITMRIQEQGCLAGRSPITIAAATIYLVTMLVNEQRTARRISVAAGVSDVTIKHSYRELLKV
;
A
#
# COMPACT_ATOMS: atom_id res chain seq x y z
N CYS A 1 -18.19 -0.61 8.96
CA CYS A 1 -17.98 -1.20 7.65
C CYS A 1 -18.32 -2.69 7.72
N ASP A 2 -19.40 -3.11 7.10
CA ASP A 2 -19.97 -4.45 7.26
C ASP A 2 -19.06 -5.55 6.72
N THR A 3 -18.36 -5.30 5.63
CA THR A 3 -17.35 -6.22 5.09
C THR A 3 -16.27 -6.60 6.11
N ALA A 4 -15.80 -5.64 6.91
CA ALA A 4 -14.81 -5.93 7.96
C ALA A 4 -15.40 -6.79 9.09
N LYS A 5 -16.65 -6.50 9.47
CA LYS A 5 -17.38 -7.32 10.47
C LYS A 5 -17.62 -8.73 9.95
N GLN A 6 -17.98 -8.88 8.68
CA GLN A 6 -18.15 -10.20 8.05
C GLN A 6 -16.84 -10.99 8.01
N ALA A 7 -15.74 -10.34 7.61
CA ALA A 7 -14.43 -10.97 7.60
C ALA A 7 -14.02 -11.42 9.01
N TYR A 8 -14.25 -10.59 10.03
CA TYR A 8 -13.97 -10.92 11.42
C TYR A 8 -14.82 -12.10 11.92
N ARG A 9 -16.14 -12.06 11.68
CA ARG A 9 -17.05 -13.15 12.07
C ARG A 9 -16.66 -14.48 11.43
N ARG A 10 -16.27 -14.47 10.16
CA ARG A 10 -15.81 -15.64 9.45
C ARG A 10 -14.56 -16.24 10.10
N VAL A 11 -13.60 -15.40 10.49
CA VAL A 11 -12.40 -15.82 11.21
C VAL A 11 -12.76 -16.49 12.55
N GLU A 12 -13.75 -15.98 13.28
CA GLU A 12 -14.23 -16.57 14.53
C GLU A 12 -14.95 -17.90 14.30
N GLN A 13 -15.84 -17.97 13.32
CA GLN A 13 -16.60 -19.17 12.98
C GLN A 13 -15.69 -20.33 12.52
N GLU A 14 -14.73 -20.04 11.66
CA GLU A 14 -13.76 -21.00 11.15
C GLU A 14 -12.63 -21.26 12.16
N LYS A 15 -12.66 -20.58 13.32
CA LYS A 15 -11.64 -20.69 14.38
C LYS A 15 -10.22 -20.46 13.88
N LEU A 16 -10.08 -19.61 12.88
CA LEU A 16 -8.80 -19.17 12.35
C LEU A 16 -8.07 -18.25 13.34
N LEU A 17 -6.78 -18.12 13.20
CA LEU A 17 -5.96 -17.17 13.97
C LEU A 17 -6.00 -17.38 15.50
N ARG A 18 -6.21 -18.63 15.96
CA ARG A 18 -6.19 -18.95 17.39
C ARG A 18 -4.86 -18.52 18.02
N GLY A 19 -4.95 -17.87 19.18
CA GLY A 19 -3.77 -17.38 19.92
C GLY A 19 -3.16 -16.09 19.38
N ARG A 20 -3.78 -15.46 18.37
CA ARG A 20 -3.39 -14.12 17.91
C ARG A 20 -4.06 -13.03 18.73
N HIS A 21 -3.41 -11.89 18.83
CA HIS A 21 -3.96 -10.73 19.54
C HIS A 21 -5.22 -10.22 18.82
N PRO A 22 -6.34 -9.96 19.55
CA PRO A 22 -7.60 -9.52 18.93
C PRO A 22 -7.45 -8.29 18.06
N ASP A 23 -6.69 -7.28 18.50
CA ASP A 23 -6.46 -6.06 17.73
C ASP A 23 -5.77 -6.33 16.39
N ALA A 24 -4.87 -7.33 16.34
CA ALA A 24 -4.21 -7.72 15.09
C ALA A 24 -5.19 -8.40 14.12
N ILE A 25 -6.14 -9.17 14.64
CA ILE A 25 -7.22 -9.80 13.85
C ILE A 25 -8.16 -8.72 13.30
N ILE A 26 -8.58 -7.78 14.15
CA ILE A 26 -9.44 -6.66 13.76
C ILE A 26 -8.76 -5.81 12.68
N ALA A 27 -7.50 -5.44 12.90
CA ALA A 27 -6.72 -4.68 11.95
C ALA A 27 -6.59 -5.40 10.59
N ALA A 28 -6.32 -6.70 10.61
CA ALA A 28 -6.25 -7.51 9.40
C ALA A 28 -7.61 -7.60 8.68
N ALA A 29 -8.72 -7.76 9.41
CA ALA A 29 -10.07 -7.78 8.86
C ALA A 29 -10.44 -6.43 8.22
N ILE A 30 -10.07 -5.30 8.84
CA ILE A 30 -10.24 -3.97 8.26
C ILE A 30 -9.42 -3.85 6.97
N TYR A 31 -8.17 -4.32 7.00
CA TYR A 31 -7.30 -4.26 5.82
C TYR A 31 -7.84 -5.11 4.66
N VAL A 32 -8.33 -6.33 4.93
CA VAL A 32 -9.02 -7.18 3.94
C VAL A 32 -10.23 -6.45 3.36
N ALA A 33 -11.08 -5.88 4.21
CA ALA A 33 -12.27 -5.15 3.78
C ALA A 33 -11.93 -3.95 2.89
N CYS A 34 -10.88 -3.20 3.24
CA CYS A 34 -10.40 -2.10 2.41
C CYS A 34 -9.96 -2.58 1.02
N ARG A 35 -9.28 -3.73 0.95
CA ARG A 35 -8.85 -4.33 -0.31
C ARG A 35 -10.04 -4.79 -1.16
N VAL A 36 -10.98 -5.51 -0.57
CA VAL A 36 -12.18 -6.02 -1.25
C VAL A 36 -13.03 -4.88 -1.81
N ASN A 37 -13.18 -3.79 -1.06
CA ASN A 37 -13.96 -2.62 -1.48
C ASN A 37 -13.17 -1.63 -2.36
N ARG A 38 -11.95 -1.98 -2.80
CA ARG A 38 -11.08 -1.12 -3.61
C ARG A 38 -10.80 0.27 -2.98
N VAL A 39 -10.76 0.32 -1.65
CA VAL A 39 -10.37 1.51 -0.89
C VAL A 39 -8.94 1.32 -0.39
N PRO A 40 -7.93 1.79 -1.14
CA PRO A 40 -6.53 1.48 -0.81
C PRO A 40 -6.14 2.10 0.54
N ARG A 41 -5.68 1.25 1.46
CA ARG A 41 -5.11 1.65 2.75
C ARG A 41 -3.78 0.96 2.94
N THR A 42 -2.86 1.62 3.61
CA THR A 42 -1.55 1.05 3.95
C THR A 42 -1.60 0.38 5.32
N PHE A 43 -0.70 -0.58 5.55
CA PHE A 43 -0.57 -1.21 6.88
C PHE A 43 -0.32 -0.19 8.00
N PRO A 44 0.58 0.82 7.84
CA PRO A 44 0.77 1.83 8.87
C PRO A 44 -0.50 2.59 9.25
N GLU A 45 -1.33 2.94 8.25
CA GLU A 45 -2.61 3.63 8.51
C GLU A 45 -3.58 2.76 9.31
N VAL A 46 -3.68 1.48 8.97
CA VAL A 46 -4.55 0.56 9.72
C VAL A 46 -4.00 0.29 11.11
N CYS A 47 -2.69 0.14 11.26
CA CYS A 47 -2.04 -0.02 12.56
C CYS A 47 -2.21 1.21 13.46
N ALA A 48 -2.26 2.42 12.88
CA ALA A 48 -2.50 3.64 13.65
C ALA A 48 -3.90 3.70 14.30
N LEU A 49 -4.86 2.93 13.77
CA LEU A 49 -6.21 2.81 14.33
C LEU A 49 -6.34 1.72 15.39
N THR A 50 -5.33 0.91 15.58
CA THR A 50 -5.33 -0.24 16.48
C THR A 50 -4.04 -0.27 17.30
N SER A 51 -4.03 -1.00 18.41
CA SER A 51 -2.82 -1.21 19.21
C SER A 51 -1.87 -2.28 18.63
N ALA A 52 -2.19 -2.81 17.46
CA ALA A 52 -1.47 -3.92 16.85
C ALA A 52 -0.20 -3.47 16.12
N ARG A 53 0.86 -4.25 16.27
CA ARG A 53 2.12 -4.02 15.55
C ARG A 53 2.04 -4.52 14.11
N LYS A 54 2.63 -3.78 13.17
CA LYS A 54 2.65 -4.10 11.74
C LYS A 54 2.98 -5.59 11.42
N PRO A 55 3.98 -6.25 12.02
CA PRO A 55 4.26 -7.65 11.74
C PRO A 55 3.12 -8.60 12.15
N GLN A 56 2.42 -8.30 13.25
CA GLN A 56 1.28 -9.10 13.71
C GLN A 56 0.11 -9.00 12.73
N VAL A 57 -0.22 -7.78 12.30
CA VAL A 57 -1.28 -7.52 11.32
C VAL A 57 -0.96 -8.19 9.97
N ALA A 58 0.29 -8.07 9.50
CA ALA A 58 0.71 -8.70 8.24
C ALA A 58 0.63 -10.22 8.26
N ARG A 59 0.91 -10.85 9.43
CA ARG A 59 0.77 -12.29 9.62
C ARG A 59 -0.69 -12.72 9.61
N CYS A 60 -1.54 -12.04 10.38
CA CYS A 60 -2.99 -12.30 10.38
C CYS A 60 -3.61 -12.11 8.99
N PHE A 61 -3.18 -11.06 8.27
CA PHE A 61 -3.64 -10.81 6.91
C PHE A 61 -3.27 -11.94 5.95
N ARG A 62 -2.05 -12.48 6.02
CA ARG A 62 -1.64 -13.64 5.20
C ARG A 62 -2.52 -14.85 5.45
N GLU A 63 -2.71 -15.21 6.72
CA GLU A 63 -3.54 -16.35 7.12
C GLU A 63 -5.01 -16.17 6.66
N MET A 64 -5.58 -14.96 6.80
CA MET A 64 -6.91 -14.61 6.27
C MET A 64 -6.97 -14.69 4.74
N LYS A 65 -5.95 -14.18 4.06
CA LYS A 65 -5.86 -14.19 2.60
C LYS A 65 -5.90 -15.61 2.06
N ASP A 66 -5.16 -16.52 2.69
CA ASP A 66 -5.09 -17.93 2.32
C ASP A 66 -6.43 -18.64 2.60
N ALA A 67 -7.01 -18.44 3.78
CA ALA A 67 -8.28 -19.02 4.19
C ALA A 67 -9.47 -18.53 3.36
N PHE A 68 -9.48 -17.27 2.96
CA PHE A 68 -10.57 -16.69 2.16
C PHE A 68 -10.42 -16.93 0.66
N GLY A 69 -9.36 -17.63 0.23
CA GLY A 69 -9.09 -17.88 -1.18
C GLY A 69 -8.78 -16.60 -1.98
N LEU A 70 -8.33 -15.56 -1.30
CA LEU A 70 -7.95 -14.30 -1.94
C LEU A 70 -6.57 -14.38 -2.63
N ASN A 71 -6.02 -15.58 -2.73
CA ASN A 71 -4.87 -15.89 -3.56
C ASN A 71 -5.35 -16.09 -4.99
N ALA A 72 -5.16 -15.10 -5.85
CA ALA A 72 -5.22 -15.34 -7.27
C ALA A 72 -4.17 -16.39 -7.63
N THR A 73 -4.63 -17.50 -8.14
CA THR A 73 -3.86 -18.62 -8.67
C THR A 73 -2.53 -18.20 -9.29
N GLY A 74 -1.46 -18.47 -8.60
CA GLY A 74 -0.09 -18.25 -9.04
C GLY A 74 0.82 -18.94 -8.03
N SER A 75 1.02 -20.24 -8.24
CA SER A 75 1.99 -21.06 -7.52
C SER A 75 3.35 -20.36 -7.44
N GLY A 76 3.78 -20.08 -6.25
CA GLY A 76 5.10 -19.58 -5.93
C GLY A 76 5.34 -19.83 -4.46
N SER A 77 5.83 -21.02 -4.13
CA SER A 77 6.40 -21.39 -2.85
C SER A 77 7.43 -20.35 -2.45
N ILE A 78 7.25 -19.71 -1.33
CA ILE A 78 8.33 -18.96 -0.66
C ILE A 78 8.51 -19.59 0.71
N ASP A 79 9.27 -20.68 0.69
CA ASP A 79 9.93 -21.21 1.88
C ASP A 79 11.10 -20.28 2.24
N GLY A 80 11.22 -19.95 3.50
CA GLY A 80 12.47 -19.50 4.11
C GLY A 80 12.57 -18.03 4.46
N ALA A 81 12.52 -17.82 5.77
CA ALA A 81 13.28 -16.86 6.58
C ALA A 81 13.73 -15.54 5.90
N ASP A 82 13.07 -14.45 6.30
CA ASP A 82 13.71 -13.23 6.81
C ASP A 82 12.65 -12.16 7.06
N THR A 83 12.38 -11.93 8.33
CA THR A 83 11.21 -11.19 8.82
C THR A 83 11.31 -9.67 8.66
N SER A 84 12.43 -9.13 8.20
CA SER A 84 12.66 -7.69 8.16
C SER A 84 12.53 -7.06 6.76
N ALA A 85 12.86 -7.78 5.71
CA ALA A 85 12.83 -7.27 4.32
C ALA A 85 11.46 -7.49 3.63
N ASN A 86 10.69 -8.50 4.04
CA ASN A 86 9.46 -8.92 3.35
C ASN A 86 8.23 -8.05 3.60
N VAL A 87 8.27 -7.09 4.53
CA VAL A 87 7.12 -6.21 4.76
C VAL A 87 7.04 -5.10 3.71
N ALA A 88 8.18 -4.73 3.12
CA ALA A 88 8.22 -3.84 1.95
C ALA A 88 7.80 -4.58 0.67
N ALA A 89 8.16 -5.86 0.54
CA ALA A 89 7.80 -6.72 -0.60
C ALA A 89 6.31 -7.10 -0.63
N ALA A 90 5.61 -7.14 0.51
CA ALA A 90 4.16 -7.36 0.53
C ALA A 90 3.37 -6.19 -0.11
N ASN A 91 3.99 -5.00 -0.23
CA ASN A 91 3.47 -3.89 -1.02
C ASN A 91 4.02 -3.86 -2.47
N ALA A 92 5.06 -4.63 -2.75
CA ALA A 92 5.68 -4.74 -4.08
C ALA A 92 5.21 -5.98 -4.86
N GLY A 93 4.19 -6.68 -4.35
CA GLY A 93 3.65 -7.93 -4.93
C GLY A 93 3.14 -7.76 -6.35
N THR A 94 4.07 -7.79 -7.22
CA THR A 94 3.95 -7.88 -8.67
C THR A 94 3.35 -9.22 -9.08
N GLY A 95 2.36 -9.16 -9.92
CA GLY A 95 1.96 -10.21 -10.84
C GLY A 95 0.73 -11.03 -10.48
N GLY A 96 0.50 -11.47 -9.25
CA GLY A 96 -0.64 -12.33 -8.92
C GLY A 96 -1.83 -11.59 -8.29
N ALA A 97 -1.57 -10.54 -7.52
CA ALA A 97 -2.61 -9.73 -6.89
C ALA A 97 -3.28 -8.73 -7.85
N ALA A 98 -2.65 -8.43 -8.97
CA ALA A 98 -3.18 -7.54 -10.00
C ALA A 98 -4.42 -8.13 -10.69
N GLN A 99 -4.50 -9.45 -10.83
CA GLN A 99 -5.62 -10.12 -11.50
C GLN A 99 -6.93 -10.07 -10.73
N LEU A 100 -6.90 -9.90 -9.41
CA LEU A 100 -8.12 -9.71 -8.59
C LEU A 100 -8.32 -8.27 -8.11
N GLY A 101 -7.53 -7.30 -8.58
CA GLY A 101 -7.61 -5.91 -8.13
C GLY A 101 -7.25 -5.72 -6.66
N LEU A 102 -6.58 -6.69 -6.04
CA LEU A 102 -6.19 -6.65 -4.62
C LEU A 102 -4.84 -5.98 -4.38
N ALA A 103 -4.03 -5.77 -5.42
CA ALA A 103 -2.80 -5.01 -5.31
C ALA A 103 -3.11 -3.51 -5.33
N VAL A 104 -2.61 -2.77 -4.34
CA VAL A 104 -2.68 -1.30 -4.35
C VAL A 104 -1.60 -0.80 -5.29
N GLY A 105 -2.02 -0.21 -6.41
CA GLY A 105 -1.13 0.47 -7.34
C GLY A 105 -0.63 1.81 -6.77
N ALA A 106 0.44 2.35 -7.35
CA ALA A 106 0.90 3.68 -6.98
C ALA A 106 -0.14 4.75 -7.35
N SER A 107 -0.81 4.61 -8.49
CA SER A 107 -1.88 5.50 -8.95
C SER A 107 -3.05 5.59 -7.95
N ASP A 108 -3.43 4.46 -7.32
CA ASP A 108 -4.52 4.44 -6.33
C ASP A 108 -4.21 5.27 -5.06
N LEU A 109 -2.93 5.48 -4.78
CA LEU A 109 -2.46 6.25 -3.63
C LEU A 109 -2.32 7.75 -3.92
N VAL A 110 -2.12 8.11 -5.19
CA VAL A 110 -1.86 9.49 -5.62
C VAL A 110 -3.01 10.42 -5.20
N ALA A 111 -4.24 10.11 -5.58
CA ALA A 111 -5.40 10.95 -5.29
C ALA A 111 -5.51 11.24 -3.78
N ARG A 112 -5.31 10.21 -2.96
CA ARG A 112 -5.40 10.34 -1.51
C ARG A 112 -4.29 11.22 -0.94
N TYR A 113 -3.04 11.02 -1.36
CA TYR A 113 -1.93 11.83 -0.88
C TYR A 113 -2.00 13.29 -1.37
N CYS A 114 -2.44 13.50 -2.61
CA CYS A 114 -2.68 14.83 -3.14
C CYS A 114 -3.77 15.56 -2.35
N ASN A 115 -4.87 14.87 -2.01
CA ASN A 115 -5.94 15.43 -1.17
C ASN A 115 -5.41 15.80 0.23
N HIS A 116 -4.58 14.95 0.86
CA HIS A 116 -3.93 15.27 2.13
C HIS A 116 -2.99 16.49 2.05
N LEU A 117 -2.41 16.71 0.88
CA LEU A 117 -1.52 17.85 0.63
C LEU A 117 -2.29 19.12 0.22
N GLY A 118 -3.61 19.01 0.00
CA GLY A 118 -4.44 20.11 -0.49
C GLY A 118 -4.06 20.56 -1.89
N LEU A 119 -3.74 19.61 -2.78
CA LEU A 119 -3.44 19.88 -4.18
C LEU A 119 -4.71 19.92 -5.02
N ASP A 120 -4.72 20.75 -6.05
CA ASP A 120 -5.85 20.90 -6.97
C ASP A 120 -6.10 19.64 -7.79
N MET A 121 -7.35 19.40 -8.20
CA MET A 121 -7.75 18.23 -8.99
C MET A 121 -7.07 18.12 -10.34
N SER A 122 -6.68 19.24 -10.94
CA SER A 122 -5.87 19.26 -12.16
C SER A 122 -4.50 18.59 -11.93
N ILE A 123 -3.84 18.91 -10.82
CA ILE A 123 -2.56 18.33 -10.41
C ILE A 123 -2.72 16.86 -10.09
N VAL A 124 -3.81 16.46 -9.43
CA VAL A 124 -4.10 15.05 -9.14
C VAL A 124 -4.14 14.23 -10.43
N ARG A 125 -4.92 14.66 -11.42
CA ARG A 125 -5.06 13.95 -12.70
C ARG A 125 -3.73 13.83 -13.46
N VAL A 126 -2.96 14.91 -13.50
CA VAL A 126 -1.63 14.91 -14.12
C VAL A 126 -0.70 13.94 -13.39
N THR A 127 -0.73 13.95 -12.06
CA THR A 127 0.11 13.05 -11.24
C THR A 127 -0.28 11.59 -11.44
N GLU A 128 -1.57 11.28 -11.52
CA GLU A 128 -2.05 9.92 -11.81
C GLU A 128 -1.57 9.45 -13.19
N ALA A 129 -1.74 10.26 -14.22
CA ALA A 129 -1.30 9.94 -15.59
C ALA A 129 0.22 9.70 -15.67
N ILE A 130 1.01 10.54 -15.02
CA ILE A 130 2.47 10.37 -14.95
C ILE A 130 2.84 9.11 -14.15
N THR A 131 2.14 8.84 -13.06
CA THR A 131 2.38 7.63 -12.25
C THR A 131 2.13 6.35 -13.06
N MET A 132 1.06 6.32 -13.84
CA MET A 132 0.78 5.19 -14.73
C MET A 132 1.89 5.00 -15.76
N ARG A 133 2.35 6.06 -16.41
CA ARG A 133 3.47 6.00 -17.37
C ARG A 133 4.76 5.51 -16.74
N ILE A 134 5.10 5.98 -15.55
CA ILE A 134 6.29 5.54 -14.79
C ILE A 134 6.20 4.03 -14.52
N GLN A 135 5.02 3.51 -14.18
CA GLN A 135 4.80 2.08 -13.95
C GLN A 135 4.90 1.27 -15.26
N GLU A 136 4.32 1.74 -16.35
CA GLU A 136 4.38 1.11 -17.68
C GLU A 136 5.81 1.02 -18.21
N GLN A 137 6.60 2.08 -18.03
CA GLN A 137 8.00 2.14 -18.45
C GLN A 137 8.94 1.37 -17.51
N GLY A 138 8.43 0.88 -16.38
CA GLY A 138 9.25 0.18 -15.38
C GLY A 138 10.24 1.09 -14.65
N CYS A 139 10.07 2.41 -14.76
CA CYS A 139 10.85 3.35 -13.97
C CYS A 139 10.60 3.12 -12.49
N LEU A 140 11.63 3.16 -11.66
CA LEU A 140 11.56 2.81 -10.23
C LEU A 140 11.14 1.35 -9.98
N ALA A 141 11.47 0.43 -10.89
CA ALA A 141 11.25 -0.99 -10.66
C ALA A 141 11.88 -1.44 -9.34
N GLY A 142 11.13 -2.24 -8.56
CA GLY A 142 11.54 -2.67 -7.22
C GLY A 142 11.28 -1.68 -6.08
N ARG A 143 10.82 -0.47 -6.36
CA ARG A 143 10.36 0.47 -5.31
C ARG A 143 8.93 0.16 -4.88
N SER A 144 8.61 0.46 -3.64
CA SER A 144 7.23 0.28 -3.15
C SER A 144 6.26 1.23 -3.87
N PRO A 145 4.99 0.85 -4.10
CA PRO A 145 3.97 1.73 -4.69
C PRO A 145 3.82 3.06 -3.95
N ILE A 146 3.98 3.05 -2.63
CA ILE A 146 3.95 4.27 -1.80
C ILE A 146 5.10 5.20 -2.17
N THR A 147 6.30 4.65 -2.37
CA THR A 147 7.49 5.43 -2.76
C THR A 147 7.33 6.01 -4.17
N ILE A 148 6.82 5.21 -5.11
CA ILE A 148 6.55 5.66 -6.49
C ILE A 148 5.57 6.83 -6.46
N ALA A 149 4.41 6.69 -5.79
CA ALA A 149 3.42 7.75 -5.66
C ALA A 149 4.01 9.03 -5.05
N ALA A 150 4.74 8.91 -3.94
CA ALA A 150 5.34 10.04 -3.25
C ALA A 150 6.40 10.77 -4.10
N ALA A 151 7.24 10.01 -4.84
CA ALA A 151 8.25 10.58 -5.73
C ALA A 151 7.61 11.27 -6.95
N THR A 152 6.55 10.69 -7.51
CA THR A 152 5.81 11.30 -8.62
C THR A 152 5.09 12.58 -8.20
N ILE A 153 4.45 12.59 -7.02
CA ILE A 153 3.85 13.80 -6.45
C ILE A 153 4.92 14.89 -6.29
N TYR A 154 6.10 14.54 -5.77
CA TYR A 154 7.19 15.49 -5.62
C TYR A 154 7.67 16.03 -6.97
N LEU A 155 7.82 15.17 -7.99
CA LEU A 155 8.17 15.55 -9.35
C LEU A 155 7.16 16.56 -9.92
N VAL A 156 5.86 16.24 -9.87
CA VAL A 156 4.81 17.09 -10.45
C VAL A 156 4.71 18.41 -9.71
N THR A 157 4.77 18.41 -8.38
CA THR A 157 4.72 19.68 -7.61
C THR A 157 5.90 20.58 -7.91
N MET A 158 7.08 20.03 -8.23
CA MET A 158 8.23 20.81 -8.69
C MET A 158 8.02 21.37 -10.10
N LEU A 159 7.43 20.59 -11.01
CA LEU A 159 7.18 21.02 -12.40
C LEU A 159 6.10 22.12 -12.49
N VAL A 160 5.06 22.02 -11.66
CA VAL A 160 3.95 23.00 -11.64
C VAL A 160 4.27 24.22 -10.76
N ASN A 161 5.46 24.26 -10.16
CA ASN A 161 5.87 25.30 -9.20
C ASN A 161 4.94 25.43 -7.97
N GLU A 162 4.19 24.37 -7.66
CA GLU A 162 3.43 24.22 -6.42
C GLU A 162 4.39 23.76 -5.33
N GLN A 163 4.92 24.68 -4.54
CA GLN A 163 5.97 24.40 -3.58
C GLN A 163 5.49 23.51 -2.42
N ARG A 164 5.52 22.21 -2.62
CA ARG A 164 5.34 21.22 -1.56
C ARG A 164 6.68 20.60 -1.21
N THR A 165 7.12 20.79 0.04
CA THR A 165 8.41 20.24 0.49
C THR A 165 8.35 18.70 0.55
N ALA A 166 9.47 18.04 0.25
CA ALA A 166 9.58 16.59 0.39
C ALA A 166 9.18 16.11 1.80
N ARG A 167 9.40 16.94 2.83
CA ARG A 167 9.01 16.66 4.22
C ARG A 167 7.48 16.62 4.40
N ARG A 168 6.71 17.51 3.77
CA ARG A 168 5.24 17.47 3.81
C ARG A 168 4.71 16.21 3.12
N ILE A 169 5.28 15.87 1.98
CA ILE A 169 4.93 14.64 1.24
C ILE A 169 5.31 13.40 2.06
N SER A 170 6.46 13.42 2.73
CA SER A 170 6.91 12.37 3.65
C SER A 170 5.89 12.08 4.76
N VAL A 171 5.34 13.12 5.37
CA VAL A 171 4.30 12.98 6.41
C VAL A 171 3.02 12.40 5.84
N ALA A 172 2.57 12.86 4.66
CA ALA A 172 1.35 12.38 4.03
C ALA A 172 1.45 10.93 3.54
N ALA A 173 2.60 10.53 3.00
CA ALA A 173 2.82 9.20 2.43
C ALA A 173 3.41 8.18 3.42
N GLY A 174 3.98 8.62 4.54
CA GLY A 174 4.68 7.75 5.49
C GLY A 174 6.00 7.19 4.97
N VAL A 175 6.68 7.91 4.07
CA VAL A 175 7.99 7.56 3.48
C VAL A 175 9.00 8.64 3.83
N SER A 176 10.26 8.28 4.09
CA SER A 176 11.28 9.27 4.42
C SER A 176 11.53 10.26 3.27
N ASP A 177 11.80 11.52 3.61
CA ASP A 177 12.11 12.58 2.63
C ASP A 177 13.38 12.26 1.82
N VAL A 178 14.35 11.57 2.41
CA VAL A 178 15.55 11.08 1.73
C VAL A 178 15.19 10.08 0.63
N THR A 179 14.30 9.14 0.93
CA THR A 179 13.81 8.15 -0.05
C THR A 179 13.08 8.83 -1.21
N ILE A 180 12.23 9.82 -0.91
CA ILE A 180 11.50 10.59 -1.92
C ILE A 180 12.48 11.30 -2.86
N LYS A 181 13.45 12.02 -2.29
CA LYS A 181 14.47 12.74 -3.09
C LYS A 181 15.35 11.80 -3.91
N HIS A 182 15.68 10.62 -3.36
CA HIS A 182 16.46 9.62 -4.09
C HIS A 182 15.67 9.10 -5.30
N SER A 183 14.44 8.69 -5.10
CA SER A 183 13.57 8.20 -6.18
C SER A 183 13.26 9.30 -7.21
N TYR A 184 13.09 10.55 -6.79
CA TYR A 184 12.96 11.69 -7.68
C TYR A 184 14.19 11.86 -8.60
N ARG A 185 15.42 11.73 -8.04
CA ARG A 185 16.65 11.79 -8.84
C ARG A 185 16.76 10.64 -9.84
N GLU A 186 16.24 9.46 -9.49
CA GLU A 186 16.14 8.32 -10.41
C GLU A 186 15.19 8.65 -11.58
N LEU A 187 14.05 9.27 -11.31
CA LEU A 187 13.09 9.69 -12.35
C LEU A 187 13.65 10.76 -13.29
N LEU A 188 14.53 11.62 -12.83
CA LEU A 188 15.15 12.65 -13.69
C LEU A 188 16.22 12.12 -14.65
N LYS A 189 16.63 10.85 -14.51
CA LYS A 189 17.64 10.22 -15.37
C LYS A 189 17.03 9.49 -16.57
N VAL A 190 15.73 9.33 -16.56
CA VAL A 190 14.94 8.66 -17.61
C VAL A 190 14.44 9.70 -18.60
#